data_353d8b866915eac644e5e4290a3ede91
#
_entry.id   353d8b866915eac644e5e4290a3ede91
#
_cell.length_a   1.000
_cell.length_b   1.000
_cell.length_c   1.000
_cell.angle_alpha   90.00
_cell.angle_beta   90.00
_cell.angle_gamma   90.00
#
_symmetry.space_group_name_H-M   'P 1'
#
loop_
_entity.id
_entity.type
_entity.pdbx_description
1 polymer ?
#
loop_
_entity_poly.entity_id
_entity_poly.type
_entity_poly.pdbx_seq_one_letter_code
_entity_poly.pdbx_strand_id
1 'polypeptide(L)'
;MMLIAYLKHVCGLFSIASYRMEQTILLNIHEEDNRRNEMEMNKKLRHAVDIHRTAIELSEFFTSSFNRTYFCLIAVGIICLALNLYQVLRSAVLLGNIEEVILHLIFAFAMVLYAFLANYIGEEIIKQYNSMFSMAYNIEWYTTPICIQRLILFLLQRSCKAYGLKIAGLFIASLEGFNSLIAASISYFTVIYSTQK
;
A
#
# COMPACT_ATOMS: atom_id res chain seq x y z
N MET A 1 15.38 -2.73 -3.30
CA MET A 1 15.30 -1.66 -4.33
C MET A 1 14.30 -1.99 -5.45
N MET A 2 14.43 -3.12 -6.12
CA MET A 2 13.59 -3.50 -7.27
C MET A 2 12.08 -3.51 -6.96
N LEU A 3 11.66 -4.07 -5.82
CA LEU A 3 10.26 -4.10 -5.40
C LEU A 3 9.64 -2.71 -5.23
N ILE A 4 10.37 -1.79 -4.59
CA ILE A 4 9.93 -0.41 -4.38
C ILE A 4 9.62 0.26 -5.73
N ALA A 5 10.47 0.04 -6.74
CA ALA A 5 10.24 0.55 -8.08
C ALA A 5 8.96 -0.01 -8.71
N TYR A 6 8.71 -1.32 -8.58
CA TYR A 6 7.48 -1.94 -9.08
C TYR A 6 6.22 -1.44 -8.37
N LEU A 7 6.26 -1.32 -7.05
CA LEU A 7 5.12 -0.81 -6.29
C LEU A 7 4.83 0.66 -6.62
N LYS A 8 5.88 1.48 -6.82
CA LYS A 8 5.72 2.85 -7.32
C LYS A 8 5.14 2.91 -8.74
N HIS A 9 5.51 1.96 -9.60
CA HIS A 9 4.90 1.84 -10.92
C HIS A 9 3.40 1.53 -10.83
N VAL A 10 3.00 0.62 -9.94
CA VAL A 10 1.56 0.33 -9.68
C VAL A 10 0.82 1.57 -9.18
N CYS A 11 1.40 2.35 -8.26
CA CYS A 11 0.83 3.63 -7.82
C CYS A 11 0.63 4.59 -9.01
N GLY A 12 1.62 4.67 -9.90
CA GLY A 12 1.52 5.47 -11.13
C GLY A 12 0.37 5.04 -12.02
N LEU A 13 0.16 3.74 -12.21
CA LEU A 13 -0.96 3.20 -12.99
C LEU A 13 -2.32 3.56 -12.38
N PHE A 14 -2.48 3.44 -11.06
CA PHE A 14 -3.72 3.87 -10.37
C PHE A 14 -3.98 5.37 -10.55
N SER A 15 -2.94 6.20 -10.39
CA SER A 15 -3.05 7.65 -10.57
C SER A 15 -3.42 8.03 -12.01
N ILE A 16 -2.81 7.38 -13.01
CA ILE A 16 -3.14 7.60 -14.43
C ILE A 16 -4.58 7.17 -14.73
N ALA A 17 -5.04 6.04 -14.19
CA ALA A 17 -6.41 5.57 -14.37
C ALA A 17 -7.42 6.58 -13.80
N SER A 18 -7.20 7.06 -12.57
CA SER A 18 -8.04 8.07 -11.91
C SER A 18 -8.07 9.38 -12.72
N TYR A 19 -6.93 9.90 -13.10
CA TYR A 19 -6.83 11.13 -13.87
C TYR A 19 -7.53 11.06 -15.23
N ARG A 20 -7.34 9.95 -15.97
CA ARG A 20 -8.01 9.75 -17.27
C ARG A 20 -9.52 9.66 -17.14
N MET A 21 -10.01 9.01 -16.08
CA MET A 21 -11.44 8.92 -15.82
C MET A 21 -12.02 10.31 -15.53
N GLU A 22 -11.39 11.06 -14.65
CA GLU A 22 -11.80 12.42 -14.29
C GLU A 22 -11.85 13.33 -15.53
N GLN A 23 -10.78 13.37 -16.31
CA GLN A 23 -10.70 14.15 -17.53
C GLN A 23 -11.77 13.74 -18.56
N THR A 24 -12.02 12.44 -18.71
CA THR A 24 -13.03 11.96 -19.66
C THR A 24 -14.42 12.41 -19.29
N ILE A 25 -14.77 12.45 -18.01
CA ILE A 25 -16.11 12.86 -17.55
C ILE A 25 -16.24 14.38 -17.59
N LEU A 26 -15.26 15.14 -17.07
CA LEU A 26 -15.30 16.60 -17.01
C LEU A 26 -15.35 17.26 -18.40
N LEU A 27 -14.57 16.76 -19.36
CA LEU A 27 -14.57 17.32 -20.73
C LEU A 27 -15.90 17.09 -21.45
N ASN A 28 -16.59 15.99 -21.18
CA ASN A 28 -17.84 15.67 -21.87
C ASN A 28 -19.11 16.26 -21.24
N ILE A 29 -19.03 16.81 -20.01
CA ILE A 29 -20.15 17.58 -19.42
C ILE A 29 -20.38 18.89 -20.20
N HIS A 30 -19.36 19.40 -20.89
CA HIS A 30 -19.41 20.67 -21.62
C HIS A 30 -19.65 20.54 -23.15
N GLU A 31 -19.65 19.33 -23.70
CA GLU A 31 -19.88 19.12 -25.13
C GLU A 31 -21.31 18.65 -25.41
N GLU A 32 -21.94 19.24 -26.47
CA GLU A 32 -23.30 18.91 -26.89
C GLU A 32 -23.50 17.40 -27.20
N ASP A 33 -24.69 16.89 -26.89
CA ASP A 33 -25.18 15.51 -27.01
C ASP A 33 -25.07 14.99 -28.46
N ASN A 34 -23.88 14.50 -28.83
CA ASN A 34 -23.63 13.88 -30.12
C ASN A 34 -23.23 12.41 -29.90
N ARG A 35 -23.93 11.46 -30.52
CA ARG A 35 -23.70 10.01 -30.47
C ARG A 35 -22.23 9.62 -30.70
N ARG A 36 -21.48 10.42 -31.44
CA ARG A 36 -20.05 10.22 -31.69
C ARG A 36 -19.23 10.48 -30.42
N ASN A 37 -19.58 11.51 -29.68
CA ASN A 37 -18.92 11.89 -28.42
C ASN A 37 -19.17 10.83 -27.34
N GLU A 38 -20.40 10.27 -27.27
CA GLU A 38 -20.74 9.17 -26.37
C GLU A 38 -19.90 7.92 -26.63
N MET A 39 -19.70 7.53 -27.89
CA MET A 39 -18.84 6.40 -28.24
C MET A 39 -17.38 6.63 -27.85
N GLU A 40 -16.87 7.82 -28.07
CA GLU A 40 -15.48 8.18 -27.74
C GLU A 40 -15.27 8.21 -26.22
N MET A 41 -16.22 8.79 -25.47
CA MET A 41 -16.23 8.79 -24.02
C MET A 41 -16.23 7.35 -23.44
N ASN A 42 -17.09 6.50 -23.98
CA ASN A 42 -17.15 5.09 -23.55
C ASN A 42 -15.83 4.37 -23.81
N LYS A 43 -15.16 4.63 -24.94
CA LYS A 43 -13.85 4.06 -25.26
C LYS A 43 -12.76 4.55 -24.31
N LYS A 44 -12.71 5.86 -24.02
CA LYS A 44 -11.74 6.45 -23.09
C LYS A 44 -11.94 5.93 -21.66
N LEU A 45 -13.20 5.85 -21.22
CA LEU A 45 -13.52 5.35 -19.89
C LEU A 45 -13.19 3.86 -19.71
N ARG A 46 -13.52 3.02 -20.70
CA ARG A 46 -13.11 1.59 -20.69
C ARG A 46 -11.61 1.45 -20.60
N HIS A 47 -10.86 2.25 -21.35
CA HIS A 47 -9.39 2.23 -21.28
C HIS A 47 -8.86 2.62 -19.89
N ALA A 48 -9.45 3.61 -19.22
CA ALA A 48 -9.08 3.95 -17.85
C ALA A 48 -9.39 2.80 -16.87
N VAL A 49 -10.53 2.14 -17.03
CA VAL A 49 -10.90 0.94 -16.23
C VAL A 49 -9.94 -0.22 -16.49
N ASP A 50 -9.52 -0.44 -17.72
CA ASP A 50 -8.55 -1.50 -18.07
C ASP A 50 -7.18 -1.24 -17.42
N ILE A 51 -6.71 0.01 -17.40
CA ILE A 51 -5.47 0.40 -16.71
C ILE A 51 -5.60 0.12 -15.20
N HIS A 52 -6.73 0.49 -14.60
CA HIS A 52 -6.99 0.21 -13.17
C HIS A 52 -7.00 -1.28 -12.86
N ARG A 53 -7.64 -2.08 -13.71
CA ARG A 53 -7.64 -3.53 -13.59
C ARG A 53 -6.24 -4.12 -13.71
N THR A 54 -5.45 -3.66 -14.67
CA THR A 54 -4.05 -4.08 -14.84
C THR A 54 -3.21 -3.73 -13.61
N ALA A 55 -3.42 -2.56 -12.99
CA ALA A 55 -2.74 -2.17 -11.76
C ALA A 55 -3.08 -3.12 -10.59
N ILE A 56 -4.35 -3.54 -10.45
CA ILE A 56 -4.76 -4.53 -9.45
C ILE A 56 -4.09 -5.88 -9.72
N GLU A 57 -4.21 -6.41 -10.93
CA GLU A 57 -3.63 -7.71 -11.33
C GLU A 57 -2.12 -7.73 -11.11
N LEU A 58 -1.42 -6.65 -11.46
CA LEU A 58 0.01 -6.51 -11.26
C LEU A 58 0.38 -6.51 -9.77
N SER A 59 -0.34 -5.77 -8.93
CA SER A 59 -0.08 -5.72 -7.50
C SER A 59 -0.39 -7.05 -6.79
N GLU A 60 -1.45 -7.75 -7.20
CA GLU A 60 -1.77 -9.09 -6.71
C GLU A 60 -0.72 -10.12 -7.13
N PHE A 61 -0.24 -10.05 -8.36
CA PHE A 61 0.84 -10.91 -8.86
C PHE A 61 2.12 -10.74 -8.03
N PHE A 62 2.54 -9.50 -7.76
CA PHE A 62 3.72 -9.26 -6.93
C PHE A 62 3.52 -9.74 -5.50
N THR A 63 2.37 -9.43 -4.90
CA THR A 63 2.06 -9.87 -3.53
C THR A 63 2.06 -11.39 -3.43
N SER A 64 1.45 -12.10 -4.36
CA SER A 64 1.40 -13.57 -4.35
C SER A 64 2.77 -14.21 -4.59
N SER A 65 3.56 -13.67 -5.52
CA SER A 65 4.89 -14.19 -5.86
C SER A 65 5.88 -14.10 -4.70
N PHE A 66 5.82 -13.02 -3.94
CA PHE A 66 6.74 -12.77 -2.84
C PHE A 66 6.15 -13.04 -1.45
N ASN A 67 4.93 -13.53 -1.38
CA ASN A 67 4.16 -13.70 -0.15
C ASN A 67 4.93 -14.45 0.95
N ARG A 68 5.50 -15.61 0.63
CA ARG A 68 6.31 -16.42 1.56
C ARG A 68 7.58 -15.70 2.02
N THR A 69 8.28 -15.08 1.09
CA THR A 69 9.53 -14.37 1.37
C THR A 69 9.28 -13.18 2.30
N TYR A 70 8.22 -12.41 2.08
CA TYR A 70 7.85 -11.30 2.97
C TYR A 70 7.44 -11.76 4.35
N PHE A 71 6.68 -12.83 4.45
CA PHE A 71 6.31 -13.39 5.74
C PHE A 71 7.54 -13.78 6.56
N CYS A 72 8.50 -14.50 5.94
CA CYS A 72 9.76 -14.84 6.60
C CYS A 72 10.57 -13.58 6.98
N LEU A 73 10.64 -12.57 6.10
CA LEU A 73 11.37 -11.33 6.39
C LEU A 73 10.73 -10.55 7.56
N ILE A 74 9.41 -10.52 7.65
CA ILE A 74 8.69 -9.90 8.77
C ILE A 74 9.02 -10.64 10.07
N ALA A 75 8.92 -11.98 10.10
CA ALA A 75 9.21 -12.78 11.28
C ALA A 75 10.65 -12.60 11.76
N VAL A 76 11.62 -12.71 10.84
CA VAL A 76 13.05 -12.48 11.14
C VAL A 76 13.28 -11.03 11.60
N GLY A 77 12.64 -10.06 10.97
CA GLY A 77 12.76 -8.65 11.32
C GLY A 77 12.30 -8.34 12.75
N ILE A 78 11.17 -8.92 13.19
CA ILE A 78 10.67 -8.77 14.55
C ILE A 78 11.68 -9.36 15.56
N ILE A 79 12.17 -10.56 15.31
CA ILE A 79 13.15 -11.21 16.19
C ILE A 79 14.46 -10.42 16.25
N CYS A 80 14.98 -10.01 15.10
CA CYS A 80 16.21 -9.22 15.03
C CYS A 80 16.08 -7.89 15.76
N LEU A 81 14.96 -7.18 15.60
CA LEU A 81 14.72 -5.92 16.31
C LEU A 81 14.66 -6.14 17.82
N ALA A 82 13.94 -7.16 18.27
CA ALA A 82 13.85 -7.50 19.69
C ALA A 82 15.24 -7.83 20.31
N LEU A 83 16.07 -8.62 19.59
CA LEU A 83 17.42 -8.95 20.02
C LEU A 83 18.36 -7.72 20.04
N ASN A 84 18.24 -6.83 19.06
CA ASN A 84 19.03 -5.57 19.05
C ASN A 84 18.65 -4.66 20.23
N LEU A 85 17.37 -4.53 20.54
CA LEU A 85 16.91 -3.77 21.72
C LEU A 85 17.44 -4.38 23.02
N TYR A 86 17.45 -5.72 23.11
CA TYR A 86 18.03 -6.42 24.26
C TYR A 86 19.54 -6.14 24.38
N GLN A 87 20.29 -6.19 23.27
CA GLN A 87 21.73 -5.90 23.28
C GLN A 87 22.02 -4.44 23.68
N VAL A 88 21.22 -3.48 23.21
CA VAL A 88 21.33 -2.08 23.65
C VAL A 88 21.26 -1.98 25.16
N LEU A 89 20.25 -2.63 25.77
CA LEU A 89 20.07 -2.57 27.22
C LEU A 89 21.22 -3.28 27.97
N ARG A 90 21.63 -4.45 27.48
CA ARG A 90 22.74 -5.22 28.06
C ARG A 90 24.08 -4.43 28.02
N SER A 91 24.42 -3.86 26.87
CA SER A 91 25.65 -3.07 26.71
C SER A 91 25.62 -1.80 27.56
N ALA A 92 24.46 -1.17 27.71
CA ALA A 92 24.32 0.03 28.53
C ALA A 92 24.43 -0.26 30.03
N VAL A 93 23.80 -1.36 30.51
CA VAL A 93 23.66 -1.64 31.96
C VAL A 93 24.82 -2.48 32.50
N LEU A 94 25.26 -3.50 31.75
CA LEU A 94 26.24 -4.48 32.23
C LEU A 94 27.68 -4.19 31.79
N LEU A 95 27.88 -3.69 30.59
CA LEU A 95 29.19 -3.53 30.00
C LEU A 95 29.71 -2.09 30.06
N GLY A 96 28.82 -1.10 30.17
CA GLY A 96 29.19 0.32 30.15
C GLY A 96 29.93 0.76 28.86
N ASN A 97 29.78 -0.04 27.79
CA ASN A 97 30.49 0.17 26.52
C ASN A 97 29.66 1.00 25.58
N ILE A 98 29.92 2.31 25.55
CA ILE A 98 29.15 3.29 24.75
C ILE A 98 29.26 2.99 23.25
N GLU A 99 30.37 2.50 22.75
CA GLU A 99 30.55 2.19 21.32
C GLU A 99 29.60 1.10 20.85
N GLU A 100 29.44 0.02 21.62
CA GLU A 100 28.48 -1.06 21.30
C GLU A 100 27.02 -0.59 21.37
N VAL A 101 26.69 0.24 22.35
CA VAL A 101 25.35 0.83 22.47
C VAL A 101 25.00 1.64 21.22
N ILE A 102 25.92 2.50 20.76
CA ILE A 102 25.71 3.33 19.57
C ILE A 102 25.55 2.45 18.33
N LEU A 103 26.38 1.41 18.18
CA LEU A 103 26.31 0.50 17.03
C LEU A 103 24.94 -0.21 16.95
N HIS A 104 24.45 -0.78 18.07
CA HIS A 104 23.16 -1.44 18.12
C HIS A 104 21.99 -0.47 17.92
N LEU A 105 22.07 0.77 18.41
CA LEU A 105 21.09 1.81 18.17
C LEU A 105 21.00 2.19 16.69
N ILE A 106 22.13 2.36 16.00
CA ILE A 106 22.16 2.63 14.55
C ILE A 106 21.51 1.48 13.78
N PHE A 107 21.80 0.23 14.16
CA PHE A 107 21.24 -0.95 13.52
C PHE A 107 19.73 -1.04 13.73
N ALA A 108 19.25 -0.85 14.96
CA ALA A 108 17.82 -0.83 15.28
C ALA A 108 17.10 0.28 14.51
N PHE A 109 17.68 1.49 14.45
CA PHE A 109 17.12 2.60 13.69
C PHE A 109 17.02 2.29 12.19
N ALA A 110 18.07 1.71 11.59
CA ALA A 110 18.05 1.32 10.19
C ALA A 110 16.96 0.28 9.89
N MET A 111 16.76 -0.70 10.78
CA MET A 111 15.70 -1.70 10.65
C MET A 111 14.30 -1.08 10.75
N VAL A 112 14.08 -0.16 11.69
CA VAL A 112 12.81 0.55 11.85
C VAL A 112 12.51 1.40 10.62
N LEU A 113 13.51 2.13 10.09
CA LEU A 113 13.36 2.91 8.86
C LEU A 113 13.01 2.02 7.66
N TYR A 114 13.67 0.87 7.51
CA TYR A 114 13.37 -0.05 6.42
C TYR A 114 11.94 -0.59 6.51
N ALA A 115 11.51 -1.02 7.71
CA ALA A 115 10.14 -1.47 7.95
C ALA A 115 9.11 -0.35 7.70
N PHE A 116 9.40 0.88 8.12
CA PHE A 116 8.56 2.05 7.87
C PHE A 116 8.38 2.31 6.38
N LEU A 117 9.48 2.37 5.62
CA LEU A 117 9.43 2.63 4.18
C LEU A 117 8.65 1.56 3.41
N ALA A 118 8.81 0.29 3.78
CA ALA A 118 8.08 -0.81 3.17
C ALA A 118 6.56 -0.69 3.39
N ASN A 119 6.14 -0.39 4.62
CA ASN A 119 4.73 -0.21 4.97
C ASN A 119 4.14 1.10 4.42
N TYR A 120 4.94 2.18 4.36
CA TYR A 120 4.51 3.44 3.78
C TYR A 120 4.14 3.30 2.29
N ILE A 121 4.91 2.51 1.52
CA ILE A 121 4.59 2.25 0.12
C ILE A 121 3.31 1.44 -0.01
N GLY A 122 3.08 0.46 0.88
CA GLY A 122 1.83 -0.29 0.93
C GLY A 122 0.62 0.62 1.19
N GLU A 123 0.74 1.54 2.14
CA GLU A 123 -0.28 2.56 2.44
C GLU A 123 -0.57 3.46 1.24
N GLU A 124 0.47 3.86 0.50
CA GLU A 124 0.32 4.69 -0.69
C GLU A 124 -0.49 3.99 -1.79
N ILE A 125 -0.28 2.68 -2.00
CA ILE A 125 -1.09 1.89 -2.94
C ILE A 125 -2.56 1.85 -2.52
N ILE A 126 -2.83 1.65 -1.23
CA ILE A 126 -4.20 1.65 -0.69
C ILE A 126 -4.87 3.01 -0.93
N LYS A 127 -4.15 4.10 -0.69
CA LYS A 127 -4.65 5.47 -0.96
C LYS A 127 -4.97 5.68 -2.43
N GLN A 128 -4.07 5.29 -3.33
CA GLN A 128 -4.27 5.44 -4.76
C GLN A 128 -5.45 4.58 -5.28
N TYR A 129 -5.62 3.38 -4.75
CA TYR A 129 -6.79 2.56 -5.06
C TYR A 129 -8.09 3.23 -4.60
N ASN A 130 -8.13 3.73 -3.37
CA ASN A 130 -9.31 4.37 -2.80
C ASN A 130 -9.61 5.73 -3.47
N SER A 131 -8.60 6.43 -3.99
CA SER A 131 -8.80 7.71 -4.67
C SER A 131 -9.69 7.58 -5.91
N MET A 132 -9.61 6.45 -6.63
CA MET A 132 -10.47 6.19 -7.77
C MET A 132 -11.94 6.05 -7.37
N PHE A 133 -12.23 5.41 -6.23
CA PHE A 133 -13.59 5.34 -5.70
C PHE A 133 -14.12 6.74 -5.33
N SER A 134 -13.32 7.50 -4.57
CA SER A 134 -13.70 8.86 -4.15
C SER A 134 -13.93 9.77 -5.35
N MET A 135 -13.07 9.68 -6.36
CA MET A 135 -13.20 10.45 -7.58
C MET A 135 -14.48 10.05 -8.34
N ALA A 136 -14.71 8.75 -8.58
CA ALA A 136 -15.89 8.27 -9.29
C ALA A 136 -17.21 8.59 -8.54
N TYR A 137 -17.17 8.69 -7.21
CA TYR A 137 -18.32 9.07 -6.39
C TYR A 137 -18.60 10.59 -6.43
N ASN A 138 -17.56 11.41 -6.42
CA ASN A 138 -17.68 12.87 -6.33
C ASN A 138 -17.97 13.56 -7.66
N ILE A 139 -17.75 12.89 -8.79
CA ILE A 139 -18.08 13.43 -10.11
C ILE A 139 -19.61 13.33 -10.34
N GLU A 140 -20.17 14.29 -11.04
CA GLU A 140 -21.59 14.34 -11.44
C GLU A 140 -21.90 13.27 -12.51
N TRP A 141 -21.61 11.99 -12.21
CA TRP A 141 -21.79 10.86 -13.11
C TRP A 141 -23.26 10.65 -13.53
N TYR A 142 -24.21 11.14 -12.75
CA TYR A 142 -25.65 11.07 -13.03
C TYR A 142 -26.08 11.95 -14.22
N THR A 143 -25.26 12.90 -14.62
CA THR A 143 -25.51 13.76 -15.80
C THR A 143 -25.02 13.10 -17.10
N THR A 144 -24.24 12.01 -17.01
CA THR A 144 -23.67 11.33 -18.18
C THR A 144 -24.69 10.37 -18.82
N PRO A 145 -24.49 9.93 -20.09
CA PRO A 145 -25.34 8.94 -20.75
C PRO A 145 -25.49 7.65 -19.93
N ILE A 146 -26.65 7.00 -20.02
CA ILE A 146 -27.01 5.79 -19.23
C ILE A 146 -25.98 4.66 -19.35
N CYS A 147 -25.37 4.51 -20.53
CA CYS A 147 -24.32 3.50 -20.75
C CYS A 147 -23.09 3.77 -19.86
N ILE A 148 -22.72 5.01 -19.70
CA ILE A 148 -21.59 5.48 -18.87
C ILE A 148 -21.94 5.34 -17.38
N GLN A 149 -23.15 5.75 -16.99
CA GLN A 149 -23.65 5.60 -15.61
C GLN A 149 -23.53 4.14 -15.12
N ARG A 150 -23.94 3.17 -15.96
CA ARG A 150 -23.83 1.74 -15.63
C ARG A 150 -22.39 1.30 -15.42
N LEU A 151 -21.46 1.80 -16.25
CA LEU A 151 -20.03 1.47 -16.13
C LEU A 151 -19.44 2.04 -14.83
N ILE A 152 -19.79 3.28 -14.49
CA ILE A 152 -19.35 3.93 -13.25
C ILE A 152 -19.94 3.23 -12.01
N LEU A 153 -21.22 2.88 -12.03
CA LEU A 153 -21.87 2.13 -10.95
C LEU A 153 -21.21 0.75 -10.73
N PHE A 154 -20.88 0.04 -11.81
CA PHE A 154 -20.15 -1.23 -11.72
C PHE A 154 -18.76 -1.04 -11.11
N LEU A 155 -18.07 0.03 -11.48
CA LEU A 155 -16.76 0.37 -10.94
C LEU A 155 -16.85 0.75 -9.45
N LEU A 156 -17.81 1.54 -9.04
CA LEU A 156 -18.09 1.88 -7.65
C LEU A 156 -18.38 0.62 -6.82
N GLN A 157 -19.23 -0.28 -7.32
CA GLN A 157 -19.53 -1.55 -6.65
C GLN A 157 -18.28 -2.41 -6.45
N ARG A 158 -17.38 -2.46 -7.44
CA ARG A 158 -16.13 -3.21 -7.33
C ARG A 158 -15.15 -2.55 -6.35
N SER A 159 -15.05 -1.24 -6.36
CA SER A 159 -14.16 -0.45 -5.50
C SER A 159 -14.62 -0.35 -4.04
N CYS A 160 -15.88 -0.71 -3.72
CA CYS A 160 -16.35 -0.83 -2.33
C CYS A 160 -15.65 -1.95 -1.54
N LYS A 161 -15.01 -2.91 -2.21
CA LYS A 161 -14.23 -3.93 -1.52
C LYS A 161 -12.91 -3.31 -1.05
N ALA A 162 -12.69 -3.34 0.27
CA ALA A 162 -11.42 -2.90 0.85
C ALA A 162 -10.24 -3.59 0.17
N TYR A 163 -9.37 -2.79 -0.43
CA TYR A 163 -8.16 -3.25 -1.07
C TYR A 163 -6.97 -3.07 -0.12
N GLY A 164 -6.09 -4.04 -0.07
CA GLY A 164 -4.86 -3.98 0.70
C GLY A 164 -3.92 -5.10 0.27
N LEU A 165 -2.62 -4.81 0.29
CA LEU A 165 -1.58 -5.79 0.03
C LEU A 165 -1.49 -6.78 1.19
N LYS A 166 -2.26 -7.86 1.12
CA LYS A 166 -2.31 -8.90 2.16
C LYS A 166 -1.12 -9.84 2.05
N ILE A 167 -0.25 -9.82 3.03
CA ILE A 167 0.90 -10.71 3.16
C ILE A 167 0.48 -11.90 4.04
N ALA A 168 0.60 -13.12 3.52
CA ALA A 168 0.17 -14.37 4.15
C ALA A 168 -1.30 -14.40 4.62
N GLY A 169 -2.15 -13.50 4.11
CA GLY A 169 -3.55 -13.38 4.55
C GLY A 169 -3.73 -12.78 5.96
N LEU A 170 -2.64 -12.52 6.68
CA LEU A 170 -2.64 -12.10 8.08
C LEU A 170 -2.20 -10.64 8.26
N PHE A 171 -1.28 -10.18 7.43
CA PHE A 171 -0.65 -8.88 7.55
C PHE A 171 -0.98 -8.00 6.35
N ILE A 172 -1.42 -6.78 6.60
CA ILE A 172 -1.62 -5.76 5.55
C ILE A 172 -0.45 -4.80 5.61
N ALA A 173 0.25 -4.62 4.48
CA ALA A 173 1.30 -3.62 4.35
C ALA A 173 0.68 -2.22 4.41
N SER A 174 0.65 -1.64 5.61
CA SER A 174 0.05 -0.34 5.92
C SER A 174 0.76 0.29 7.12
N LEU A 175 0.48 1.56 7.42
CA LEU A 175 1.00 2.21 8.63
C LEU A 175 0.46 1.56 9.91
N GLU A 176 -0.76 1.03 9.90
CA GLU A 176 -1.32 0.24 11.00
C GLU A 176 -0.54 -1.08 11.19
N GLY A 177 -0.22 -1.74 10.08
CA GLY A 177 0.65 -2.92 10.07
C GLY A 177 2.03 -2.62 10.66
N PHE A 178 2.65 -1.49 10.29
CA PHE A 178 3.92 -1.05 10.88
C PHE A 178 3.84 -0.91 12.40
N ASN A 179 2.80 -0.25 12.93
CA ASN A 179 2.61 -0.13 14.38
C ASN A 179 2.50 -1.51 15.06
N SER A 180 1.81 -2.45 14.43
CA SER A 180 1.68 -3.82 14.92
C SER A 180 3.02 -4.56 14.97
N LEU A 181 3.90 -4.35 13.96
CA LEU A 181 5.25 -4.91 13.94
C LEU A 181 6.13 -4.37 15.07
N ILE A 182 6.09 -3.06 15.32
CA ILE A 182 6.84 -2.43 16.41
C ILE A 182 6.33 -2.94 17.76
N ALA A 183 5.02 -2.99 17.96
CA ALA A 183 4.43 -3.50 19.21
C ALA A 183 4.82 -4.97 19.47
N ALA A 184 4.79 -5.83 18.46
CA ALA A 184 5.25 -7.21 18.56
C ALA A 184 6.73 -7.28 18.93
N SER A 185 7.60 -6.47 18.31
CA SER A 185 9.04 -6.45 18.62
C SER A 185 9.32 -6.04 20.07
N ILE A 186 8.61 -5.04 20.58
CA ILE A 186 8.70 -4.61 21.99
C ILE A 186 8.18 -5.69 22.93
N SER A 187 7.10 -6.38 22.59
CA SER A 187 6.56 -7.50 23.38
C SER A 187 7.58 -8.65 23.49
N TYR A 188 8.19 -9.03 22.37
CA TYR A 188 9.25 -10.06 22.39
C TYR A 188 10.48 -9.61 23.17
N PHE A 189 10.89 -8.35 23.05
CA PHE A 189 11.96 -7.79 23.86
C PHE A 189 11.66 -7.90 25.36
N THR A 190 10.46 -7.53 25.82
CA THR A 190 10.09 -7.63 27.24
C THR A 190 10.10 -9.06 27.76
N VAL A 191 9.68 -10.04 26.94
CA VAL A 191 9.77 -11.47 27.28
C VAL A 191 11.23 -11.89 27.43
N ILE A 192 12.11 -11.57 26.48
CA ILE A 192 13.53 -11.90 26.56
C ILE A 192 14.17 -11.30 27.82
N TYR A 193 13.86 -10.04 28.11
CA TYR A 193 14.37 -9.36 29.29
C TYR A 193 13.91 -10.00 30.60
N SER A 194 12.63 -10.42 30.69
CA SER A 194 12.06 -11.04 31.88
C SER A 194 12.60 -12.44 32.14
N THR A 195 12.98 -13.20 31.10
CA THR A 195 13.50 -14.55 31.23
C THR A 195 14.98 -14.61 31.59
N GLN A 196 15.71 -13.51 31.46
CA GLN A 196 17.14 -13.43 31.77
C GLN A 196 17.44 -12.73 33.11
N LYS A 197 16.41 -12.33 33.84
CA LYS A 197 16.51 -11.78 35.18
C LYS A 197 16.34 -12.85 36.21
#